data_5e3704ba9d1f7b04294f3f577f77c55f
#
_entry.id   5e3704ba9d1f7b04294f3f577f77c55f
#
_cell.length_a   1.000
_cell.length_b   1.000
_cell.length_c   1.000
_cell.angle_alpha   90.00
_cell.angle_beta   90.00
_cell.angle_gamma   90.00
#
_symmetry.space_group_name_H-M   'P 1'
#
loop_
_entity.id
_entity.type
_entity.pdbx_description
1 polymer ?
#
loop_
_entity_poly.entity_id
_entity_poly.type
_entity_poly.pdbx_seq_one_letter_code
_entity_poly.pdbx_strand_id
1 'polypeptide(L)'
;MRKTAFVVLALALVGIVAAAGCISTETQSPAGDWYVPDTDITMTITPEGSVLGQAPQNSFFGSCTIDGDKIAFNIAATLMTDSEEERAFFAALNSVDSFKVENGKLVLMSEGKEVLTFAEALVGTFVTEDGITITFNKDMTFGGNGPVNSFSGSYAYTENGIEFIN
;
A
#
# COMPACT_ATOMS: atom_id res chain seq x y z
N MET A 1 -36.72 -15.57 6.33
CA MET A 1 -36.04 -14.54 5.53
C MET A 1 -35.18 -13.70 6.47
N ARG A 2 -33.91 -14.00 6.57
CA ARG A 2 -32.96 -13.22 7.40
C ARG A 2 -32.37 -12.13 6.52
N LYS A 3 -32.62 -10.87 6.88
CA LYS A 3 -32.06 -9.71 6.19
C LYS A 3 -30.60 -9.54 6.65
N THR A 4 -29.68 -9.76 5.75
CA THR A 4 -28.25 -9.45 5.94
C THR A 4 -28.11 -7.93 5.91
N ALA A 5 -27.77 -7.33 7.04
CA ALA A 5 -27.47 -5.91 7.13
C ALA A 5 -26.00 -5.71 6.69
N PHE A 6 -25.82 -5.08 5.56
CA PHE A 6 -24.51 -4.56 5.17
C PHE A 6 -24.19 -3.34 6.03
N VAL A 7 -23.18 -3.45 6.89
CA VAL A 7 -22.61 -2.30 7.60
C VAL A 7 -21.59 -1.67 6.66
N VAL A 8 -21.99 -0.59 6.01
CA VAL A 8 -21.07 0.27 5.29
C VAL A 8 -20.38 1.14 6.35
N LEU A 9 -19.13 0.82 6.67
CA LEU A 9 -18.31 1.64 7.53
C LEU A 9 -17.78 2.85 6.72
N ALA A 10 -18.52 3.96 6.78
CA ALA A 10 -18.05 5.22 6.24
C ALA A 10 -17.02 5.82 7.20
N LEU A 11 -15.74 5.74 6.86
CA LEU A 11 -14.71 6.52 7.54
C LEU A 11 -14.90 8.00 7.20
N ALA A 12 -15.46 8.75 8.15
CA ALA A 12 -15.50 10.21 8.08
C ALA A 12 -14.10 10.76 8.37
N LEU A 13 -13.38 11.19 7.34
CA LEU A 13 -12.17 12.00 7.48
C LEU A 13 -12.55 13.37 8.05
N VAL A 14 -12.12 13.63 9.28
CA VAL A 14 -12.26 14.92 9.97
C VAL A 14 -11.48 15.98 9.21
N GLY A 15 -12.19 17.00 8.77
CA GLY A 15 -11.65 18.13 8.05
C GLY A 15 -10.62 18.92 8.85
N ILE A 16 -9.46 19.14 8.25
CA ILE A 16 -8.45 20.06 8.73
C ILE A 16 -8.78 21.46 8.21
N VAL A 17 -8.91 22.38 9.16
CA VAL A 17 -9.11 23.83 8.93
C VAL A 17 -7.92 24.40 8.15
N ALA A 18 -8.19 24.98 7.00
CA ALA A 18 -7.20 25.70 6.22
C ALA A 18 -6.77 27.00 6.95
N ALA A 19 -5.56 26.99 7.53
CA ALA A 19 -4.83 28.21 7.82
C ALA A 19 -4.02 28.57 6.56
N ALA A 20 -4.31 29.73 5.98
CA ALA A 20 -3.52 30.28 4.88
C ALA A 20 -2.12 30.65 5.41
N GLY A 21 -1.15 29.83 5.11
CA GLY A 21 0.26 30.06 5.38
C GLY A 21 1.06 29.22 4.40
N CYS A 22 1.95 29.85 3.64
CA CYS A 22 2.93 29.33 2.71
C CYS A 22 2.81 27.83 2.38
N ILE A 23 2.37 27.52 1.18
CA ILE A 23 2.47 26.17 0.63
C ILE A 23 3.96 25.89 0.39
N SER A 24 4.67 25.42 1.41
CA SER A 24 5.81 24.57 1.21
C SER A 24 5.19 23.24 0.73
N THR A 25 5.38 22.91 -0.52
CA THR A 25 5.18 21.54 -1.01
C THR A 25 6.23 20.67 -0.33
N GLU A 26 5.98 20.26 0.94
CA GLU A 26 6.72 19.17 1.52
C GLU A 26 6.41 17.96 0.66
N THR A 27 7.40 17.49 -0.08
CA THR A 27 7.32 16.21 -0.77
C THR A 27 7.06 15.16 0.30
N GLN A 28 5.87 14.55 0.27
CA GLN A 28 5.54 13.51 1.23
C GLN A 28 6.51 12.34 1.03
N SER A 29 6.97 11.76 2.15
CA SER A 29 7.88 10.61 2.10
C SER A 29 7.22 9.44 1.38
N PRO A 30 7.94 8.70 0.49
CA PRO A 30 7.45 7.47 -0.08
C PRO A 30 7.53 6.28 0.89
N ALA A 31 8.06 6.49 2.12
CA ALA A 31 8.11 5.44 3.13
C ALA A 31 6.70 5.02 3.54
N GLY A 32 6.46 3.72 3.55
CA GLY A 32 5.15 3.15 3.85
C GLY A 32 5.00 1.72 3.32
N ASP A 33 3.83 1.18 3.51
CA ASP A 33 3.40 -0.11 2.96
C ASP A 33 2.43 0.17 1.80
N TRP A 34 2.74 -0.39 0.64
CA TRP A 34 2.10 -0.09 -0.62
C TRP A 34 1.64 -1.35 -1.33
N TYR A 35 0.57 -1.26 -2.12
CA TYR A 35 0.09 -2.35 -2.99
C TYR A 35 -0.38 -1.82 -4.34
N VAL A 36 -0.34 -2.66 -5.37
CA VAL A 36 -0.97 -2.37 -6.66
C VAL A 36 -2.35 -3.03 -6.67
N PRO A 37 -3.44 -2.26 -6.81
CA PRO A 37 -4.80 -2.80 -6.83
C PRO A 37 -4.99 -3.91 -7.87
N ASP A 38 -5.80 -4.93 -7.51
CA ASP A 38 -6.14 -6.09 -8.34
C ASP A 38 -4.93 -6.95 -8.76
N THR A 39 -3.82 -6.87 -8.01
CA THR A 39 -2.62 -7.68 -8.19
C THR A 39 -2.10 -8.21 -6.86
N ASP A 40 -1.16 -9.16 -6.91
CA ASP A 40 -0.41 -9.64 -5.74
C ASP A 40 0.87 -8.82 -5.49
N ILE A 41 1.00 -7.63 -6.09
CA ILE A 41 2.18 -6.78 -5.96
C ILE A 41 2.08 -5.93 -4.71
N THR A 42 3.04 -6.10 -3.80
CA THR A 42 3.19 -5.27 -2.60
C THR A 42 4.61 -4.74 -2.48
N MET A 43 4.78 -3.59 -1.84
CA MET A 43 6.07 -2.98 -1.58
C MET A 43 6.07 -2.25 -0.25
N THR A 44 7.09 -2.48 0.57
CA THR A 44 7.39 -1.68 1.76
C THR A 44 8.63 -0.86 1.48
N ILE A 45 8.57 0.44 1.74
CA ILE A 45 9.73 1.34 1.75
C ILE A 45 9.89 1.82 3.19
N THR A 46 11.06 1.58 3.80
CA THR A 46 11.34 2.09 5.15
C THR A 46 11.83 3.54 5.10
N PRO A 47 11.76 4.30 6.21
CA PRO A 47 12.31 5.66 6.26
C PRO A 47 13.81 5.73 5.92
N GLU A 48 14.56 4.64 6.14
CA GLU A 48 15.98 4.52 5.82
C GLU A 48 16.25 4.15 4.35
N GLY A 49 15.19 3.96 3.55
CA GLY A 49 15.28 3.62 2.13
C GLY A 49 15.46 2.13 1.85
N SER A 50 15.26 1.23 2.83
CA SER A 50 15.20 -0.20 2.52
C SER A 50 13.90 -0.53 1.81
N VAL A 51 13.97 -1.42 0.83
CA VAL A 51 12.82 -1.85 0.02
C VAL A 51 12.63 -3.34 0.12
N LEU A 52 11.41 -3.76 0.39
CA LEU A 52 10.98 -5.17 0.41
C LEU A 52 9.66 -5.26 -0.32
N GLY A 53 9.42 -6.33 -1.06
CA GLY A 53 8.15 -6.50 -1.75
C GLY A 53 7.92 -7.89 -2.29
N GLN A 54 6.70 -8.08 -2.76
CA GLN A 54 6.24 -9.27 -3.43
C GLN A 54 5.76 -8.88 -4.83
N ALA A 55 6.20 -9.61 -5.82
CA ALA A 55 5.68 -9.62 -7.18
C ALA A 55 4.92 -10.94 -7.39
N PRO A 56 4.17 -11.14 -8.48
CA PRO A 56 3.31 -12.30 -8.64
C PRO A 56 3.99 -13.66 -8.44
N GLN A 57 5.27 -13.79 -8.77
CA GLN A 57 6.04 -15.04 -8.69
C GLN A 57 7.22 -14.93 -7.72
N ASN A 58 7.79 -13.73 -7.56
CA ASN A 58 9.06 -13.50 -6.88
C ASN A 58 8.94 -12.45 -5.77
N SER A 59 9.63 -12.69 -4.66
CA SER A 59 9.92 -11.64 -3.71
C SER A 59 11.07 -10.77 -4.22
N PHE A 60 11.04 -9.49 -3.90
CA PHE A 60 12.14 -8.57 -4.22
C PHE A 60 12.57 -7.78 -2.99
N PHE A 61 13.83 -7.36 -3.00
CA PHE A 61 14.42 -6.61 -1.89
C PHE A 61 15.55 -5.74 -2.40
N GLY A 62 15.87 -4.71 -1.64
CA GLY A 62 16.96 -3.80 -1.97
C GLY A 62 16.87 -2.49 -1.25
N SER A 63 17.18 -1.41 -1.94
CA SER A 63 17.15 -0.07 -1.40
C SER A 63 16.67 0.93 -2.44
N CYS A 64 16.24 2.09 -1.96
CA CYS A 64 16.07 3.28 -2.79
C CYS A 64 16.87 4.44 -2.20
N THR A 65 17.29 5.36 -3.07
CA THR A 65 17.82 6.67 -2.69
C THR A 65 16.80 7.73 -3.04
N ILE A 66 16.61 8.70 -2.13
CA ILE A 66 15.60 9.74 -2.26
C ILE A 66 16.31 11.09 -2.13
N ASP A 67 16.04 12.01 -3.07
CA ASP A 67 16.51 13.40 -3.06
C ASP A 67 15.37 14.31 -3.56
N GLY A 68 14.68 14.95 -2.63
CA GLY A 68 13.48 15.71 -2.93
C GLY A 68 12.38 14.83 -3.55
N ASP A 69 12.00 15.10 -4.78
CA ASP A 69 11.03 14.32 -5.57
C ASP A 69 11.68 13.21 -6.42
N LYS A 70 13.01 13.09 -6.36
CA LYS A 70 13.75 12.05 -7.09
C LYS A 70 13.87 10.79 -6.26
N ILE A 71 13.73 9.66 -6.94
CA ILE A 71 13.91 8.34 -6.35
C ILE A 71 14.60 7.41 -7.35
N ALA A 72 15.54 6.60 -6.86
CA ALA A 72 16.17 5.56 -7.66
C ALA A 72 16.21 4.26 -6.87
N PHE A 73 15.77 3.17 -7.49
CA PHE A 73 15.73 1.85 -6.89
C PHE A 73 16.96 1.02 -7.27
N ASN A 74 17.45 0.24 -6.31
CA ASN A 74 18.46 -0.80 -6.51
C ASN A 74 17.91 -2.11 -5.94
N ILE A 75 17.29 -2.91 -6.80
CA ILE A 75 16.46 -4.05 -6.43
C ILE A 75 17.07 -5.35 -6.96
N ALA A 76 17.04 -6.38 -6.12
CA ALA A 76 17.24 -7.78 -6.48
C ALA A 76 15.94 -8.56 -6.26
N ALA A 77 15.68 -9.54 -7.11
CA ALA A 77 14.52 -10.44 -6.98
C ALA A 77 14.97 -11.89 -6.85
N THR A 78 14.14 -12.72 -6.24
CA THR A 78 14.32 -14.18 -6.29
C THR A 78 14.09 -14.67 -7.72
N LEU A 79 14.87 -15.68 -8.13
CA LEU A 79 14.78 -16.23 -9.49
C LEU A 79 13.94 -17.51 -9.46
N MET A 80 12.63 -17.36 -9.32
CA MET A 80 11.71 -18.48 -9.57
C MET A 80 11.34 -18.50 -11.06
N THR A 81 10.08 -18.53 -11.39
CA THR A 81 9.59 -18.32 -12.76
C THR A 81 9.21 -16.86 -12.90
N ASP A 82 9.48 -16.23 -14.04
CA ASP A 82 8.99 -14.88 -14.32
C ASP A 82 7.83 -14.91 -15.31
N SER A 83 6.78 -14.16 -15.05
CA SER A 83 5.69 -13.89 -15.98
C SER A 83 6.00 -12.65 -16.82
N GLU A 84 5.25 -12.45 -17.91
CA GLU A 84 5.36 -11.22 -18.71
C GLU A 84 4.97 -9.99 -17.86
N GLU A 85 3.97 -10.13 -17.01
CA GLU A 85 3.52 -9.10 -16.07
C GLU A 85 4.63 -8.72 -15.10
N GLU A 86 5.30 -9.69 -14.50
CA GLU A 86 6.38 -9.45 -13.57
C GLU A 86 7.60 -8.79 -14.21
N ARG A 87 7.96 -9.22 -15.45
CA ARG A 87 9.02 -8.54 -16.23
C ARG A 87 8.66 -7.09 -16.52
N ALA A 88 7.40 -6.80 -16.88
CA ALA A 88 6.93 -5.46 -17.10
C ALA A 88 7.00 -4.63 -15.82
N PHE A 89 6.60 -5.19 -14.69
CA PHE A 89 6.70 -4.54 -13.38
C PHE A 89 8.15 -4.16 -13.04
N PHE A 90 9.10 -5.10 -13.11
CA PHE A 90 10.51 -4.80 -12.80
C PHE A 90 11.15 -3.85 -13.82
N ALA A 91 10.78 -3.92 -15.10
CA ALA A 91 11.24 -2.97 -16.11
C ALA A 91 10.74 -1.56 -15.79
N ALA A 92 9.48 -1.41 -15.41
CA ALA A 92 8.91 -0.14 -14.98
C ALA A 92 9.62 0.38 -13.72
N LEU A 93 9.76 -0.45 -12.68
CA LEU A 93 10.40 -0.08 -11.41
C LEU A 93 11.86 0.37 -11.61
N ASN A 94 12.61 -0.29 -12.49
CA ASN A 94 13.99 0.06 -12.82
C ASN A 94 14.11 1.35 -13.66
N SER A 95 13.04 1.80 -14.31
CA SER A 95 13.03 3.03 -15.11
C SER A 95 12.67 4.28 -14.29
N VAL A 96 12.26 4.10 -13.04
CA VAL A 96 11.78 5.20 -12.19
C VAL A 96 12.88 6.19 -11.89
N ASP A 97 12.56 7.48 -12.04
CA ASP A 97 13.45 8.61 -11.71
C ASP A 97 12.86 9.59 -10.69
N SER A 98 11.56 9.55 -10.49
CA SER A 98 10.86 10.48 -9.61
C SER A 98 9.56 9.89 -9.06
N PHE A 99 9.03 10.52 -8.01
CA PHE A 99 7.80 10.09 -7.37
C PHE A 99 6.98 11.27 -6.87
N LYS A 100 5.71 11.00 -6.60
CA LYS A 100 4.83 11.84 -5.80
C LYS A 100 3.98 10.96 -4.89
N VAL A 101 3.67 11.45 -3.70
CA VAL A 101 2.69 10.85 -2.81
C VAL A 101 1.53 11.81 -2.70
N GLU A 102 0.35 11.38 -3.11
CA GLU A 102 -0.85 12.19 -3.08
C GLU A 102 -2.10 11.32 -2.90
N ASN A 103 -3.03 11.76 -2.07
CA ASN A 103 -4.33 11.08 -1.84
C ASN A 103 -4.20 9.59 -1.48
N GLY A 104 -3.19 9.22 -0.65
CA GLY A 104 -2.94 7.82 -0.27
C GLY A 104 -2.37 6.97 -1.40
N LYS A 105 -1.77 7.57 -2.42
CA LYS A 105 -1.12 6.89 -3.52
C LYS A 105 0.33 7.29 -3.64
N LEU A 106 1.18 6.30 -3.90
CA LEU A 106 2.55 6.49 -4.34
C LEU A 106 2.58 6.32 -5.87
N VAL A 107 2.82 7.40 -6.58
CA VAL A 107 2.94 7.41 -8.03
C VAL A 107 4.42 7.50 -8.39
N LEU A 108 4.93 6.48 -9.07
CA LEU A 108 6.30 6.40 -9.56
C LEU A 108 6.32 6.82 -11.03
N MET A 109 7.27 7.67 -11.36
CA MET A 109 7.37 8.28 -12.68
C MET A 109 8.72 7.99 -13.34
N SER A 110 8.72 7.96 -14.65
CA SER A 110 9.90 7.90 -15.51
C SER A 110 9.77 8.95 -16.61
N GLU A 111 10.75 9.82 -16.75
CA GLU A 111 10.72 10.92 -17.72
C GLU A 111 9.44 11.78 -17.68
N GLY A 112 8.91 11.99 -16.46
CA GLY A 112 7.70 12.77 -16.21
C GLY A 112 6.37 12.07 -16.57
N LYS A 113 6.41 10.75 -16.86
CA LYS A 113 5.22 9.92 -17.11
C LYS A 113 5.03 8.93 -15.95
N GLU A 114 3.79 8.72 -15.54
CA GLU A 114 3.44 7.68 -14.59
C GLU A 114 3.73 6.29 -15.18
N VAL A 115 4.50 5.48 -14.46
CA VAL A 115 4.83 4.12 -14.86
C VAL A 115 4.30 3.06 -13.90
N LEU A 116 4.16 3.41 -12.61
CA LEU A 116 3.57 2.55 -11.57
C LEU A 116 2.79 3.41 -10.58
N THR A 117 1.63 2.93 -10.17
CA THR A 117 0.82 3.57 -9.13
C THR A 117 0.45 2.55 -8.08
N PHE A 118 0.82 2.84 -6.84
CA PHE A 118 0.49 2.05 -5.67
C PHE A 118 -0.53 2.80 -4.81
N ALA A 119 -1.39 2.06 -4.14
CA ALA A 119 -2.23 2.57 -3.06
C ALA A 119 -1.60 2.25 -1.69
N GLU A 120 -1.89 3.06 -0.69
CA GLU A 120 -1.43 2.82 0.67
C GLU A 120 -2.09 1.56 1.24
N ALA A 121 -1.26 0.64 1.76
CA ALA A 121 -1.75 -0.61 2.32
C ALA A 121 -2.33 -0.40 3.72
N LEU A 122 -3.44 -1.05 3.99
CA LEU A 122 -4.05 -1.07 5.30
C LEU A 122 -3.31 -2.10 6.17
N VAL A 123 -2.33 -1.63 6.94
CA VAL A 123 -1.55 -2.46 7.87
C VAL A 123 -1.60 -1.86 9.26
N GLY A 124 -1.82 -2.69 10.27
CA GLY A 124 -1.85 -2.23 11.66
C GLY A 124 -3.09 -2.66 12.42
N THR A 125 -3.16 -2.24 13.69
CA THR A 125 -4.28 -2.54 14.58
C THR A 125 -5.20 -1.34 14.71
N PHE A 126 -6.48 -1.58 14.49
CA PHE A 126 -7.54 -0.60 14.60
C PHE A 126 -8.46 -1.00 15.75
N VAL A 127 -8.94 -0.02 16.49
CA VAL A 127 -9.84 -0.22 17.64
C VAL A 127 -11.05 0.67 17.46
N THR A 128 -12.25 0.08 17.59
CA THR A 128 -13.50 0.84 17.60
C THR A 128 -13.78 1.42 19.00
N GLU A 129 -14.69 2.38 19.09
CA GLU A 129 -15.15 2.93 20.38
C GLU A 129 -15.73 1.87 21.32
N ASP A 130 -16.33 0.81 20.77
CA ASP A 130 -16.88 -0.33 21.52
C ASP A 130 -15.81 -1.36 21.93
N GLY A 131 -14.52 -1.08 21.66
CA GLY A 131 -13.40 -1.94 22.03
C GLY A 131 -13.21 -3.18 21.14
N ILE A 132 -13.84 -3.23 19.97
CA ILE A 132 -13.54 -4.26 18.95
C ILE A 132 -12.19 -3.93 18.35
N THR A 133 -11.29 -4.92 18.31
CA THR A 133 -9.99 -4.77 17.66
C THR A 133 -9.94 -5.53 16.35
N ILE A 134 -9.29 -4.97 15.35
CA ILE A 134 -8.94 -5.66 14.11
C ILE A 134 -7.50 -5.32 13.74
N THR A 135 -6.71 -6.32 13.43
CA THR A 135 -5.33 -6.17 12.97
C THR A 135 -5.23 -6.68 11.54
N PHE A 136 -4.82 -5.83 10.63
CA PHE A 136 -4.48 -6.20 9.25
C PHE A 136 -2.98 -6.42 9.16
N ASN A 137 -2.58 -7.58 8.61
CA ASN A 137 -1.19 -7.98 8.47
C ASN A 137 -0.70 -7.79 7.03
N LYS A 138 0.61 -7.67 6.86
CA LYS A 138 1.26 -7.51 5.52
C LYS A 138 1.07 -8.72 4.59
N ASP A 139 0.74 -9.89 5.16
CA ASP A 139 0.49 -11.13 4.41
C ASP A 139 -0.97 -11.28 3.96
N MET A 140 -1.73 -10.18 3.95
CA MET A 140 -3.15 -10.14 3.59
C MET A 140 -4.04 -11.00 4.48
N THR A 141 -3.62 -11.28 5.70
CA THR A 141 -4.45 -11.86 6.74
C THR A 141 -4.95 -10.79 7.71
N PHE A 142 -6.05 -11.06 8.38
CA PHE A 142 -6.52 -10.23 9.48
C PHE A 142 -6.95 -11.09 10.66
N GLY A 143 -6.90 -10.49 11.84
CA GLY A 143 -7.43 -11.09 13.05
C GLY A 143 -7.94 -10.01 13.98
N GLY A 144 -8.86 -10.38 14.86
CA GLY A 144 -9.44 -9.42 15.79
C GLY A 144 -10.23 -10.06 16.90
N ASN A 145 -10.65 -9.21 17.83
CA ASN A 145 -11.47 -9.60 18.96
C ASN A 145 -12.71 -8.71 19.03
N GLY A 146 -13.86 -9.34 19.07
CA GLY A 146 -15.11 -8.69 19.45
C GLY A 146 -15.38 -8.86 20.95
N PRO A 147 -16.50 -8.33 21.46
CA PRO A 147 -16.85 -8.41 22.88
C PRO A 147 -16.99 -9.83 23.41
N VAL A 148 -17.27 -10.80 22.55
CA VAL A 148 -17.55 -12.19 22.94
C VAL A 148 -16.67 -13.20 22.20
N ASN A 149 -16.27 -12.91 20.94
CA ASN A 149 -15.58 -13.86 20.09
C ASN A 149 -14.38 -13.21 19.39
N SER A 150 -13.35 -14.02 19.12
CA SER A 150 -12.28 -13.70 18.17
C SER A 150 -12.70 -14.06 16.75
N PHE A 151 -12.11 -13.39 15.79
CA PHE A 151 -12.31 -13.66 14.37
C PHE A 151 -10.97 -13.51 13.61
N SER A 152 -10.84 -14.20 12.49
CA SER A 152 -9.68 -14.08 11.59
C SER A 152 -10.08 -14.51 10.18
N GLY A 153 -9.27 -14.14 9.21
CA GLY A 153 -9.48 -14.47 7.80
C GLY A 153 -8.40 -13.89 6.92
N SER A 154 -8.68 -13.86 5.64
CA SER A 154 -7.84 -13.23 4.62
C SER A 154 -8.61 -12.11 3.94
N TYR A 155 -7.88 -11.20 3.31
CA TYR A 155 -8.44 -10.12 2.51
C TYR A 155 -7.62 -9.92 1.25
N ALA A 156 -8.23 -9.31 0.25
CA ALA A 156 -7.54 -8.84 -0.95
C ALA A 156 -7.79 -7.34 -1.13
N TYR A 157 -6.85 -6.68 -1.76
CA TYR A 157 -7.02 -5.31 -2.21
C TYR A 157 -7.73 -5.27 -3.56
N THR A 158 -8.69 -4.36 -3.70
CA THR A 158 -9.41 -4.11 -4.94
C THR A 158 -9.37 -2.62 -5.27
N GLU A 159 -9.81 -2.23 -6.45
CA GLU A 159 -9.96 -0.81 -6.81
C GLU A 159 -10.85 -0.02 -5.86
N ASN A 160 -11.78 -0.68 -5.18
CA ASN A 160 -12.75 -0.06 -4.27
C ASN A 160 -12.38 -0.17 -2.79
N GLY A 161 -11.19 -0.68 -2.46
CA GLY A 161 -10.72 -0.89 -1.09
C GLY A 161 -10.31 -2.34 -0.82
N ILE A 162 -10.80 -2.94 0.26
CA ILE A 162 -10.50 -4.32 0.62
C ILE A 162 -11.74 -5.22 0.49
N GLU A 163 -11.53 -6.46 0.07
CA GLU A 163 -12.53 -7.52 0.07
C GLU A 163 -12.09 -8.64 1.01
N PHE A 164 -12.99 -9.04 1.91
CA PHE A 164 -12.74 -10.17 2.81
C PHE A 164 -12.99 -11.49 2.10
N ILE A 165 -12.00 -12.38 2.16
CA ILE A 165 -12.06 -13.71 1.55
C ILE A 165 -12.51 -14.71 2.62
N ASN A 166 -13.59 -15.43 2.34
CA ASN A 166 -14.16 -16.48 3.21
C ASN A 166 -13.62 -17.86 2.82
#